data_8109eba78ba74aa231b3fabd5a6bb083
#
_entry.id   8109eba78ba74aa231b3fabd5a6bb083
#
_cell.length_a   1.000
_cell.length_b   1.000
_cell.length_c   1.000
_cell.angle_alpha   90.00
_cell.angle_beta   90.00
_cell.angle_gamma   90.00
#
_symmetry.space_group_name_H-M   'P 1'
#
loop_
_entity.id
_entity.type
_entity.pdbx_description
1 polymer ?
#
loop_
_entity_poly.entity_id
_entity_poly.type
_entity_poly.pdbx_seq_one_letter_code
_entity_poly.pdbx_strand_id
1 'polypeptide(L)'
;MPFEQVSMRDVERVGGKNASIGELIGSLARLGVKVPGGFATTAEAYRGMLARDGLDTRIREALQDLDVDDVTRLAEVGARIRGWILDAPLPPELERAILEGYRAMSAGISGGASVAVRSSATAEDLPEASFAGQQETFLNVQGEAEVLLAVRRVFASLFNDRAIAYRVHQGFDHSEVALSAGIQRMVRSDLGASGVMFTLDTDSGFRDVVFITASWGLGETVVQGAVNPDEFYLHKPAVRAGRRAVLRRNLGAKATKMVYAEPGAAERVRTVEVAAADRARFCLDDADLMELARQALAIEEHYGRPMDIEWGKDGATGEIFILQARPETVQSRSGRTVQRYTLAKRSTVLVRGRSIGQRIGAGPVRVIAEPSQMARVQPGDVLVADMTDPDWEPVMKRAAAIVTNRGGRTCHAAIIARELGIPAVVGCGDATRVLREGPVSYTHLTLPTKA
;
A
#
# COMPACT_ATOMS: atom_id res chain seq x y z
N MET A 1 23.06 3.50 -5.20
CA MET A 1 22.73 4.42 -6.32
C MET A 1 21.86 5.55 -5.78
N PRO A 2 22.25 6.84 -5.84
CA PRO A 2 21.36 7.96 -5.53
C PRO A 2 20.13 7.96 -6.45
N PHE A 3 18.96 8.35 -5.94
CA PHE A 3 17.72 8.35 -6.74
C PHE A 3 17.80 9.29 -7.95
N GLU A 4 18.57 10.36 -7.87
CA GLU A 4 18.80 11.30 -8.98
C GLU A 4 19.53 10.66 -10.19
N GLN A 5 20.14 9.49 -10.00
CA GLN A 5 20.85 8.72 -11.03
C GLN A 5 20.06 7.50 -11.51
N VAL A 6 18.81 7.34 -11.04
CA VAL A 6 17.95 6.19 -11.33
C VAL A 6 16.79 6.64 -12.21
N SER A 7 16.35 5.78 -13.11
CA SER A 7 15.19 5.99 -14.00
C SER A 7 14.44 4.69 -14.24
N MET A 8 13.34 4.74 -14.98
CA MET A 8 12.58 3.54 -15.37
C MET A 8 13.38 2.54 -16.21
N ARG A 9 14.58 2.90 -16.68
CA ARG A 9 15.49 1.97 -17.37
C ARG A 9 16.25 1.06 -16.40
N ASP A 10 16.23 1.37 -15.11
CA ASP A 10 16.99 0.69 -14.08
C ASP A 10 16.14 -0.30 -13.26
N VAL A 11 14.93 -0.67 -13.72
CA VAL A 11 14.01 -1.58 -13.01
C VAL A 11 14.69 -2.90 -12.64
N GLU A 12 15.46 -3.50 -13.54
CA GLU A 12 16.20 -4.75 -13.30
C GLU A 12 17.30 -4.61 -12.24
N ARG A 13 17.76 -3.36 -12.00
CA ARG A 13 18.84 -3.06 -11.06
C ARG A 13 18.36 -2.63 -9.69
N VAL A 14 17.26 -1.85 -9.63
CA VAL A 14 16.80 -1.24 -8.37
C VAL A 14 15.33 -1.56 -8.05
N GLY A 15 14.64 -2.34 -8.88
CA GLY A 15 13.22 -2.65 -8.75
C GLY A 15 12.30 -1.52 -9.18
N GLY A 16 11.01 -1.84 -9.37
CA GLY A 16 10.02 -0.91 -9.95
C GLY A 16 9.79 0.35 -9.12
N LYS A 17 9.63 0.21 -7.79
CA LYS A 17 9.39 1.37 -6.90
C LYS A 17 10.56 2.37 -6.92
N ASN A 18 11.79 1.89 -6.76
CA ASN A 18 12.96 2.76 -6.75
C ASN A 18 13.21 3.40 -8.12
N ALA A 19 12.97 2.66 -9.20
CA ALA A 19 13.05 3.18 -10.55
C ALA A 19 12.04 4.31 -10.79
N SER A 20 10.79 4.13 -10.32
CA SER A 20 9.75 5.15 -10.40
C SER A 20 10.11 6.40 -9.57
N ILE A 21 10.63 6.25 -8.35
CA ILE A 21 11.09 7.38 -7.53
C ILE A 21 12.18 8.18 -8.27
N GLY A 22 13.16 7.51 -8.84
CA GLY A 22 14.23 8.16 -9.61
C GLY A 22 13.70 8.88 -10.85
N GLU A 23 12.77 8.27 -11.58
CA GLU A 23 12.10 8.88 -12.73
C GLU A 23 11.33 10.16 -12.35
N LEU A 24 10.59 10.13 -11.24
CA LEU A 24 9.86 11.29 -10.72
C LEU A 24 10.83 12.44 -10.37
N ILE A 25 11.96 12.16 -9.72
CA ILE A 25 12.97 13.16 -9.37
C ILE A 25 13.62 13.74 -10.63
N GLY A 26 14.08 12.88 -11.55
CA GLY A 26 14.83 13.29 -12.73
C GLY A 26 13.97 14.05 -13.75
N SER A 27 12.76 13.55 -14.01
CA SER A 27 11.92 14.01 -15.12
C SER A 27 10.89 15.05 -14.72
N LEU A 28 10.35 14.99 -13.49
CA LEU A 28 9.16 15.77 -13.11
C LEU A 28 9.42 16.90 -12.10
N ALA A 29 10.63 17.02 -11.55
CA ALA A 29 10.97 18.11 -10.63
C ALA A 29 10.71 19.49 -11.23
N ARG A 30 10.99 19.68 -12.53
CA ARG A 30 10.77 20.94 -13.28
C ARG A 30 9.27 21.28 -13.44
N LEU A 31 8.38 20.29 -13.29
CA LEU A 31 6.93 20.44 -13.35
C LEU A 31 6.31 20.67 -11.95
N GLY A 32 7.15 20.86 -10.93
CA GLY A 32 6.72 21.11 -9.55
C GLY A 32 6.41 19.86 -8.74
N VAL A 33 6.71 18.66 -9.25
CA VAL A 33 6.58 17.41 -8.49
C VAL A 33 7.76 17.32 -7.52
N LYS A 34 7.48 17.36 -6.22
CA LYS A 34 8.46 17.25 -5.15
C LYS A 34 8.52 15.81 -4.66
N VAL A 35 9.71 15.23 -4.61
CA VAL A 35 9.93 13.86 -4.16
C VAL A 35 11.04 13.88 -3.11
N PRO A 36 10.90 13.19 -1.96
CA PRO A 36 11.98 13.11 -0.99
C PRO A 36 13.18 12.37 -1.60
N GLY A 37 14.37 12.94 -1.45
CA GLY A 37 15.60 12.34 -1.90
C GLY A 37 15.99 11.09 -1.12
N GLY A 38 16.98 10.37 -1.64
CA GLY A 38 17.48 9.13 -1.06
C GLY A 38 18.36 8.35 -2.01
N PHE A 39 18.51 7.07 -1.74
CA PHE A 39 19.27 6.16 -2.57
C PHE A 39 18.72 4.73 -2.49
N ALA A 40 19.12 3.89 -3.42
CA ALA A 40 18.77 2.48 -3.48
C ALA A 40 20.02 1.58 -3.44
N THR A 41 19.92 0.42 -2.82
CA THR A 41 20.84 -0.70 -3.08
C THR A 41 20.54 -1.27 -4.47
N THR A 42 21.30 -2.27 -4.92
CA THR A 42 21.03 -2.92 -6.21
C THR A 42 20.63 -4.38 -6.03
N ALA A 43 19.89 -4.92 -6.99
CA ALA A 43 19.56 -6.34 -7.08
C ALA A 43 20.83 -7.21 -7.14
N GLU A 44 21.89 -6.71 -7.78
CA GLU A 44 23.20 -7.39 -7.81
C GLU A 44 23.81 -7.49 -6.40
N ALA A 45 23.76 -6.41 -5.60
CA ALA A 45 24.26 -6.42 -4.23
C ALA A 45 23.46 -7.40 -3.35
N TYR A 46 22.15 -7.51 -3.55
CA TYR A 46 21.29 -8.51 -2.90
C TYR A 46 21.72 -9.94 -3.29
N ARG A 47 21.85 -10.23 -4.59
CA ARG A 47 22.31 -11.54 -5.07
C ARG A 47 23.71 -11.87 -4.56
N GLY A 48 24.61 -10.88 -4.57
CA GLY A 48 25.96 -11.02 -4.04
C GLY A 48 25.99 -11.36 -2.54
N MET A 49 25.06 -10.81 -1.75
CA MET A 49 24.90 -11.17 -0.33
C MET A 49 24.45 -12.64 -0.19
N LEU A 50 23.44 -13.07 -0.95
CA LEU A 50 22.94 -14.43 -0.88
C LEU A 50 23.95 -15.48 -1.38
N ALA A 51 24.77 -15.14 -2.37
CA ALA A 51 25.79 -16.05 -2.91
C ALA A 51 26.95 -16.30 -1.92
N ARG A 52 27.09 -15.46 -0.87
CA ARG A 52 28.15 -15.67 0.13
C ARG A 52 27.82 -16.87 1.04
N ASP A 53 28.86 -17.60 1.38
CA ASP A 53 28.82 -18.72 2.31
C ASP A 53 27.74 -19.78 1.96
N GLY A 54 27.33 -19.86 0.67
CA GLY A 54 26.36 -20.84 0.17
C GLY A 54 24.93 -20.61 0.67
N LEU A 55 24.59 -19.39 1.10
CA LEU A 55 23.27 -19.08 1.63
C LEU A 55 22.16 -19.27 0.56
N ASP A 56 22.43 -18.89 -0.68
CA ASP A 56 21.51 -19.11 -1.81
C ASP A 56 21.19 -20.59 -2.05
N THR A 57 22.19 -21.45 -1.92
CA THR A 57 22.03 -22.92 -2.05
C THR A 57 21.19 -23.47 -0.90
N ARG A 58 21.48 -23.05 0.34
CA ARG A 58 20.69 -23.44 1.53
C ARG A 58 19.23 -23.01 1.43
N ILE A 59 18.97 -21.80 0.90
CA ILE A 59 17.61 -21.29 0.67
C ILE A 59 16.90 -22.14 -0.38
N ARG A 60 17.55 -22.43 -1.50
CA ARG A 60 17.00 -23.25 -2.58
C ARG A 60 16.62 -24.65 -2.08
N GLU A 61 17.50 -25.29 -1.35
CA GLU A 61 17.26 -26.61 -0.75
C GLU A 61 16.08 -26.58 0.24
N ALA A 62 15.95 -25.51 1.04
CA ALA A 62 14.86 -25.38 2.00
C ALA A 62 13.48 -25.16 1.33
N LEU A 63 13.44 -24.56 0.13
CA LEU A 63 12.24 -24.31 -0.66
C LEU A 63 11.93 -25.45 -1.64
N GLN A 64 12.87 -26.32 -1.89
CA GLN A 64 12.71 -27.47 -2.75
C GLN A 64 11.54 -28.31 -2.32
N ASP A 65 10.70 -28.87 -2.64
CA ASP A 65 9.62 -29.73 -2.13
C ASP A 65 8.71 -29.09 -1.03
N LEU A 66 8.72 -27.75 -0.91
CA LEU A 66 7.85 -27.07 0.03
C LEU A 66 6.42 -26.97 -0.53
N ASP A 67 5.48 -27.64 0.14
CA ASP A 67 4.06 -27.44 -0.09
C ASP A 67 3.64 -26.11 0.57
N VAL A 68 3.31 -25.11 -0.26
CA VAL A 68 2.90 -23.77 0.21
C VAL A 68 1.47 -23.72 0.73
N ASP A 69 0.67 -24.77 0.51
CA ASP A 69 -0.68 -24.91 1.07
C ASP A 69 -0.64 -25.46 2.51
N ASP A 70 0.45 -26.10 2.93
CA ASP A 70 0.76 -26.37 4.34
C ASP A 70 1.29 -25.10 5.02
N VAL A 71 0.37 -24.29 5.54
CA VAL A 71 0.67 -23.01 6.17
C VAL A 71 1.63 -23.11 7.36
N THR A 72 1.60 -24.24 8.09
CA THR A 72 2.49 -24.46 9.24
C THR A 72 3.92 -24.69 8.75
N ARG A 73 4.09 -25.56 7.79
CA ARG A 73 5.40 -25.85 7.19
C ARG A 73 5.97 -24.63 6.47
N LEU A 74 5.12 -23.89 5.75
CA LEU A 74 5.50 -22.62 5.09
C LEU A 74 6.03 -21.61 6.11
N ALA A 75 5.32 -21.41 7.24
CA ALA A 75 5.74 -20.49 8.29
C ALA A 75 7.09 -20.87 8.92
N GLU A 76 7.31 -22.17 9.20
CA GLU A 76 8.57 -22.70 9.74
C GLU A 76 9.75 -22.47 8.78
N VAL A 77 9.57 -22.82 7.50
CA VAL A 77 10.60 -22.68 6.47
C VAL A 77 10.89 -21.20 6.21
N GLY A 78 9.85 -20.37 6.06
CA GLY A 78 9.98 -18.93 5.86
C GLY A 78 10.72 -18.26 7.01
N ALA A 79 10.34 -18.54 8.26
CA ALA A 79 11.02 -18.00 9.45
C ALA A 79 12.50 -18.41 9.51
N ARG A 80 12.81 -19.66 9.19
CA ARG A 80 14.19 -20.17 9.17
C ARG A 80 15.04 -19.45 8.12
N ILE A 81 14.54 -19.26 6.91
CA ILE A 81 15.24 -18.54 5.83
C ILE A 81 15.45 -17.07 6.22
N ARG A 82 14.43 -16.41 6.74
CA ARG A 82 14.55 -15.03 7.23
C ARG A 82 15.62 -14.90 8.32
N GLY A 83 15.66 -15.87 9.24
CA GLY A 83 16.72 -15.94 10.25
C GLY A 83 18.13 -16.00 9.65
N TRP A 84 18.35 -16.86 8.67
CA TRP A 84 19.65 -16.96 8.00
C TRP A 84 20.09 -15.65 7.32
N ILE A 85 19.15 -14.94 6.68
CA ILE A 85 19.44 -13.65 6.02
C ILE A 85 19.75 -12.57 7.07
N LEU A 86 19.02 -12.53 8.17
CA LEU A 86 19.24 -11.55 9.25
C LEU A 86 20.59 -11.76 9.96
N ASP A 87 21.02 -13.01 10.11
CA ASP A 87 22.30 -13.36 10.75
C ASP A 87 23.50 -13.18 9.80
N ALA A 88 23.26 -13.22 8.48
CA ALA A 88 24.33 -13.07 7.50
C ALA A 88 24.90 -11.63 7.52
N PRO A 89 26.23 -11.47 7.54
CA PRO A 89 26.83 -10.14 7.44
C PRO A 89 26.63 -9.55 6.05
N LEU A 90 26.38 -8.25 5.98
CA LEU A 90 26.39 -7.54 4.71
C LEU A 90 27.79 -7.58 4.08
N PRO A 91 27.92 -7.70 2.75
CA PRO A 91 29.19 -7.50 2.06
C PRO A 91 29.81 -6.14 2.46
N PRO A 92 31.11 -6.07 2.78
CA PRO A 92 31.76 -4.84 3.26
C PRO A 92 31.57 -3.64 2.33
N GLU A 93 31.56 -3.89 1.01
CA GLU A 93 31.32 -2.83 0.01
C GLU A 93 29.90 -2.30 0.07
N LEU A 94 28.91 -3.18 0.28
CA LEU A 94 27.52 -2.80 0.39
C LEU A 94 27.28 -2.03 1.69
N GLU A 95 27.80 -2.53 2.81
CA GLU A 95 27.71 -1.86 4.11
C GLU A 95 28.29 -0.43 4.03
N ARG A 96 29.50 -0.29 3.51
CA ARG A 96 30.15 1.01 3.34
C ARG A 96 29.31 1.94 2.47
N ALA A 97 28.82 1.48 1.33
CA ALA A 97 28.02 2.30 0.41
C ALA A 97 26.69 2.76 1.05
N ILE A 98 26.04 1.90 1.85
CA ILE A 98 24.83 2.28 2.61
C ILE A 98 25.16 3.37 3.65
N LEU A 99 26.23 3.18 4.41
CA LEU A 99 26.66 4.14 5.45
C LEU A 99 27.06 5.50 4.84
N GLU A 100 27.80 5.50 3.75
CA GLU A 100 28.16 6.73 3.03
C GLU A 100 26.92 7.48 2.53
N GLY A 101 25.96 6.77 1.91
CA GLY A 101 24.69 7.33 1.47
C GLY A 101 23.87 7.91 2.62
N TYR A 102 23.75 7.18 3.74
CA TYR A 102 23.02 7.64 4.91
C TYR A 102 23.68 8.84 5.58
N ARG A 103 25.03 8.85 5.71
CA ARG A 103 25.79 10.01 6.24
C ARG A 103 25.59 11.26 5.40
N ALA A 104 25.60 11.11 4.06
CA ALA A 104 25.33 12.23 3.14
C ALA A 104 23.92 12.79 3.34
N MET A 105 22.90 11.94 3.53
CA MET A 105 21.53 12.37 3.82
C MET A 105 21.40 13.02 5.21
N SER A 106 22.24 12.64 6.16
CA SER A 106 22.21 13.08 7.57
C SER A 106 23.04 14.34 7.83
N ALA A 107 23.76 14.84 6.83
CA ALA A 107 24.62 16.01 6.98
C ALA A 107 23.85 17.22 7.52
N GLY A 108 24.32 17.78 8.65
CA GLY A 108 23.67 18.90 9.33
C GLY A 108 22.42 18.57 10.14
N ILE A 109 22.04 17.29 10.26
CA ILE A 109 20.88 16.85 11.04
C ILE A 109 21.35 16.20 12.34
N SER A 110 21.02 16.80 13.47
CA SER A 110 21.32 16.22 14.79
C SER A 110 20.55 14.91 14.97
N GLY A 111 21.24 13.83 15.37
CA GLY A 111 20.66 12.50 15.52
C GLY A 111 20.52 11.70 14.22
N GLY A 112 20.90 12.29 13.06
CA GLY A 112 20.78 11.66 11.74
C GLY A 112 19.40 11.82 11.08
N ALA A 113 19.35 11.59 9.78
CA ALA A 113 18.10 11.68 9.01
C ALA A 113 17.12 10.55 9.40
N SER A 114 15.85 10.89 9.56
CA SER A 114 14.78 9.89 9.60
C SER A 114 14.50 9.42 8.17
N VAL A 115 14.53 8.12 7.95
CA VAL A 115 14.32 7.51 6.63
C VAL A 115 13.27 6.41 6.66
N ALA A 116 12.62 6.19 5.53
CA ALA A 116 11.89 4.98 5.21
C ALA A 116 12.83 4.03 4.48
N VAL A 117 12.90 2.76 4.92
CA VAL A 117 13.61 1.70 4.21
C VAL A 117 12.57 0.77 3.59
N ARG A 118 12.49 0.78 2.26
CA ARG A 118 11.40 0.16 1.48
C ARG A 118 11.95 -0.91 0.56
N SER A 119 11.21 -2.00 0.43
CA SER A 119 11.48 -3.02 -0.60
C SER A 119 11.10 -2.53 -1.99
N SER A 120 11.88 -2.93 -2.98
CA SER A 120 11.60 -2.75 -4.41
C SER A 120 12.07 -3.99 -5.15
N ALA A 121 11.14 -4.80 -5.65
CA ALA A 121 11.45 -6.03 -6.36
C ALA A 121 11.68 -5.80 -7.85
N THR A 122 12.55 -6.60 -8.46
CA THR A 122 12.80 -6.54 -9.91
C THR A 122 11.62 -7.05 -10.73
N ALA A 123 10.77 -7.89 -10.14
CA ALA A 123 9.54 -8.40 -10.75
C ALA A 123 8.28 -7.65 -10.30
N GLU A 124 8.41 -6.54 -9.57
CA GLU A 124 7.28 -5.72 -9.11
C GLU A 124 6.70 -4.91 -10.28
N ASP A 125 5.36 -4.77 -10.30
CA ASP A 125 4.61 -4.05 -11.34
C ASP A 125 4.71 -4.66 -12.77
N LEU A 126 4.96 -5.96 -12.86
CA LEU A 126 4.81 -6.66 -14.13
C LEU A 126 3.35 -6.59 -14.60
N PRO A 127 3.09 -6.51 -15.94
CA PRO A 127 1.73 -6.43 -16.47
C PRO A 127 0.83 -7.59 -16.06
N GLU A 128 1.38 -8.75 -15.75
CA GLU A 128 0.65 -9.98 -15.46
C GLU A 128 0.69 -10.38 -13.98
N ALA A 129 1.57 -9.77 -13.16
CA ALA A 129 1.71 -10.10 -11.76
C ALA A 129 2.09 -8.88 -10.91
N SER A 130 1.31 -8.58 -9.88
CA SER A 130 1.58 -7.50 -8.93
C SER A 130 2.08 -8.09 -7.62
N PHE A 131 3.30 -7.73 -7.22
CA PHE A 131 3.84 -8.05 -5.90
C PHE A 131 3.41 -7.04 -4.82
N ALA A 132 2.35 -6.27 -5.07
CA ALA A 132 1.86 -5.25 -4.16
C ALA A 132 1.49 -5.86 -2.79
N GLY A 133 1.99 -5.26 -1.71
CA GLY A 133 1.71 -5.70 -0.34
C GLY A 133 2.44 -6.97 0.12
N GLN A 134 3.28 -7.59 -0.72
CA GLN A 134 3.99 -8.83 -0.37
C GLN A 134 5.24 -8.61 0.51
N GLN A 135 5.74 -7.39 0.57
CA GLN A 135 7.03 -7.04 1.16
C GLN A 135 6.89 -5.93 2.20
N GLU A 136 7.96 -5.66 2.94
CA GLU A 136 7.92 -4.76 4.09
C GLU A 136 8.49 -3.37 3.82
N THR A 137 8.03 -2.41 4.61
CA THR A 137 8.56 -1.05 4.70
C THR A 137 8.80 -0.72 6.17
N PHE A 138 9.97 -0.18 6.49
CA PHE A 138 10.33 0.27 7.83
C PHE A 138 10.37 1.80 7.86
N LEU A 139 9.52 2.41 8.67
CA LEU A 139 9.36 3.85 8.78
C LEU A 139 10.13 4.42 9.96
N ASN A 140 10.54 5.70 9.86
CA ASN A 140 11.24 6.43 10.90
C ASN A 140 12.51 5.72 11.42
N VAL A 141 13.27 5.13 10.51
CA VAL A 141 14.55 4.51 10.82
C VAL A 141 15.60 5.60 10.97
N GLN A 142 16.33 5.59 12.08
CA GLN A 142 17.40 6.56 12.38
C GLN A 142 18.63 5.87 12.94
N GLY A 143 19.81 6.34 12.52
CA GLY A 143 21.11 5.81 12.95
C GLY A 143 21.64 4.71 12.03
N GLU A 144 22.96 4.65 11.92
CA GLU A 144 23.68 3.78 10.99
C GLU A 144 23.35 2.30 11.21
N ALA A 145 23.40 1.83 12.43
CA ALA A 145 23.13 0.43 12.78
C ALA A 145 21.68 0.02 12.44
N GLU A 146 20.73 0.92 12.69
CA GLU A 146 19.32 0.68 12.41
C GLU A 146 19.02 0.65 10.91
N VAL A 147 19.68 1.50 10.11
CA VAL A 147 19.54 1.49 8.64
C VAL A 147 20.09 0.17 8.07
N LEU A 148 21.26 -0.30 8.54
CA LEU A 148 21.82 -1.59 8.12
C LEU A 148 20.90 -2.76 8.50
N LEU A 149 20.34 -2.72 9.71
CA LEU A 149 19.38 -3.75 10.14
C LEU A 149 18.09 -3.71 9.30
N ALA A 150 17.56 -2.52 9.02
CA ALA A 150 16.35 -2.37 8.18
C ALA A 150 16.59 -2.87 6.76
N VAL A 151 17.77 -2.64 6.16
CA VAL A 151 18.13 -3.19 4.84
C VAL A 151 18.14 -4.73 4.88
N ARG A 152 18.74 -5.36 5.90
CA ARG A 152 18.70 -6.83 6.05
C ARG A 152 17.27 -7.35 6.21
N ARG A 153 16.43 -6.66 6.99
CA ARG A 153 15.01 -7.00 7.14
C ARG A 153 14.24 -6.88 5.82
N VAL A 154 14.51 -5.83 5.03
CA VAL A 154 13.95 -5.71 3.68
C VAL A 154 14.37 -6.90 2.82
N PHE A 155 15.64 -7.28 2.83
CA PHE A 155 16.11 -8.44 2.07
C PHE A 155 15.46 -9.75 2.53
N ALA A 156 15.28 -9.92 3.83
CA ALA A 156 14.60 -11.08 4.41
C ALA A 156 13.11 -11.14 4.03
N SER A 157 12.45 -9.98 3.81
CA SER A 157 11.01 -9.91 3.53
C SER A 157 10.60 -10.58 2.21
N LEU A 158 11.54 -10.85 1.30
CA LEU A 158 11.27 -11.67 0.10
C LEU A 158 10.86 -13.11 0.46
N PHE A 159 11.20 -13.55 1.67
CA PHE A 159 10.87 -14.88 2.20
C PHE A 159 9.82 -14.81 3.32
N ASN A 160 8.98 -13.79 3.30
CA ASN A 160 7.72 -13.81 4.04
C ASN A 160 6.82 -14.90 3.45
N ASP A 161 6.03 -15.55 4.27
CA ASP A 161 5.19 -16.69 3.91
C ASP A 161 4.32 -16.38 2.69
N ARG A 162 3.66 -15.22 2.70
CA ARG A 162 2.86 -14.72 1.57
C ARG A 162 3.68 -14.52 0.30
N ALA A 163 4.92 -14.02 0.41
CA ALA A 163 5.77 -13.78 -0.75
C ALA A 163 6.31 -15.09 -1.36
N ILE A 164 6.56 -16.11 -0.53
CA ILE A 164 6.92 -17.46 -0.99
C ILE A 164 5.73 -18.09 -1.72
N ALA A 165 4.54 -18.13 -1.07
CA ALA A 165 3.33 -18.71 -1.64
C ALA A 165 2.92 -18.01 -2.94
N TYR A 166 2.99 -16.68 -2.99
CA TYR A 166 2.68 -15.91 -4.19
C TYR A 166 3.57 -16.31 -5.38
N ARG A 167 4.91 -16.40 -5.19
CA ARG A 167 5.81 -16.82 -6.27
C ARG A 167 5.49 -18.22 -6.78
N VAL A 168 5.23 -19.16 -5.89
CA VAL A 168 4.86 -20.55 -6.28
C VAL A 168 3.55 -20.56 -7.08
N HIS A 169 2.51 -19.86 -6.60
CA HIS A 169 1.22 -19.81 -7.29
C HIS A 169 1.28 -19.10 -8.66
N GLN A 170 2.21 -18.16 -8.83
CA GLN A 170 2.42 -17.46 -10.10
C GLN A 170 3.45 -18.16 -11.00
N GLY A 171 4.07 -19.24 -10.55
CA GLY A 171 5.07 -19.99 -11.31
C GLY A 171 6.41 -19.28 -11.45
N PHE A 172 6.74 -18.33 -10.58
CA PHE A 172 8.06 -17.69 -10.56
C PHE A 172 9.09 -18.56 -9.86
N ASP A 173 10.26 -18.70 -10.48
CA ASP A 173 11.42 -19.27 -9.79
C ASP A 173 11.87 -18.31 -8.66
N HIS A 174 12.14 -18.87 -7.49
CA HIS A 174 12.56 -18.09 -6.33
C HIS A 174 13.90 -17.35 -6.54
N SER A 175 14.76 -17.81 -7.44
CA SER A 175 16.05 -17.22 -7.77
C SER A 175 15.96 -16.05 -8.77
N GLU A 176 14.87 -15.96 -9.55
CA GLU A 176 14.69 -14.91 -10.56
C GLU A 176 14.34 -13.57 -9.95
N VAL A 177 13.60 -13.58 -8.83
CA VAL A 177 13.17 -12.35 -8.16
C VAL A 177 14.25 -11.87 -7.21
N ALA A 178 14.70 -10.64 -7.41
CA ALA A 178 15.67 -9.98 -6.54
C ALA A 178 15.09 -8.71 -5.92
N LEU A 179 15.63 -8.30 -4.78
CA LEU A 179 15.27 -7.08 -4.09
C LEU A 179 16.33 -6.00 -4.18
N SER A 180 15.85 -4.78 -4.19
CA SER A 180 16.60 -3.59 -3.83
C SER A 180 15.94 -2.95 -2.60
N ALA A 181 16.71 -2.42 -1.69
CA ALA A 181 16.23 -1.59 -0.60
C ALA A 181 16.36 -0.12 -0.99
N GLY A 182 15.25 0.61 -0.99
CA GLY A 182 15.22 2.06 -1.15
C GLY A 182 15.30 2.73 0.22
N ILE A 183 16.26 3.60 0.42
CA ILE A 183 16.42 4.43 1.61
C ILE A 183 16.00 5.85 1.25
N GLN A 184 14.79 6.25 1.66
CA GLN A 184 14.16 7.52 1.30
C GLN A 184 13.98 8.39 2.53
N ARG A 185 14.25 9.70 2.43
CA ARG A 185 13.99 10.65 3.51
C ARG A 185 12.51 10.65 3.88
N MET A 186 12.20 10.59 5.17
CA MET A 186 10.83 10.72 5.66
C MET A 186 10.31 12.15 5.50
N VAL A 187 9.04 12.25 5.09
CA VAL A 187 8.25 13.49 5.16
C VAL A 187 7.56 13.53 6.53
N ARG A 188 7.56 14.69 7.20
CA ARG A 188 6.94 14.88 8.51
C ARG A 188 5.41 14.90 8.44
N SER A 189 4.83 13.96 7.71
CA SER A 189 3.38 13.78 7.66
C SER A 189 2.78 13.26 8.96
N ASP A 190 3.60 12.75 9.88
CA ASP A 190 3.21 12.48 11.27
C ASP A 190 2.65 13.73 11.98
N LEU A 191 3.10 14.92 11.60
CA LEU A 191 2.60 16.23 12.02
C LEU A 191 1.57 16.83 11.07
N GLY A 192 1.39 16.25 9.89
CA GLY A 192 0.55 16.71 8.80
C GLY A 192 -0.49 15.69 8.38
N ALA A 193 -0.55 15.44 7.08
CA ALA A 193 -1.48 14.50 6.45
C ALA A 193 -0.79 13.69 5.36
N SER A 194 -1.41 12.60 4.98
CA SER A 194 -0.93 11.74 3.89
C SER A 194 -2.09 10.98 3.26
N GLY A 195 -1.83 10.35 2.14
CA GLY A 195 -2.83 9.55 1.48
C GLY A 195 -2.40 8.99 0.14
N VAL A 196 -3.39 8.56 -0.61
CA VAL A 196 -3.24 8.00 -1.96
C VAL A 196 -4.14 8.77 -2.91
N MET A 197 -3.70 8.96 -4.13
CA MET A 197 -4.52 9.54 -5.19
C MET A 197 -4.43 8.73 -6.47
N PHE A 198 -5.53 8.71 -7.20
CA PHE A 198 -5.65 8.01 -8.49
C PHE A 198 -6.03 9.00 -9.57
N THR A 199 -5.49 8.83 -10.74
CA THR A 199 -5.84 9.66 -11.90
C THR A 199 -7.04 9.12 -12.69
N LEU A 200 -7.89 8.35 -12.02
CA LEU A 200 -9.22 7.92 -12.47
C LEU A 200 -10.09 7.62 -11.25
N ASP A 201 -11.39 7.43 -11.44
CA ASP A 201 -12.26 6.85 -10.42
C ASP A 201 -12.05 5.34 -10.36
N THR A 202 -11.58 4.84 -9.24
CA THR A 202 -11.22 3.43 -9.03
C THR A 202 -12.40 2.46 -9.07
N ASP A 203 -13.65 2.94 -9.03
CA ASP A 203 -14.83 2.09 -9.11
C ASP A 203 -15.45 2.06 -10.50
N SER A 204 -15.56 3.21 -11.16
CA SER A 204 -16.20 3.32 -12.47
C SER A 204 -15.21 3.32 -13.65
N GLY A 205 -13.91 3.53 -13.38
CA GLY A 205 -12.91 3.74 -14.42
C GLY A 205 -13.03 5.10 -15.14
N PHE A 206 -13.84 6.04 -14.59
CA PHE A 206 -14.01 7.37 -15.20
C PHE A 206 -12.69 8.15 -15.15
N ARG A 207 -12.20 8.60 -16.31
CA ARG A 207 -10.85 9.13 -16.50
C ARG A 207 -10.71 10.64 -16.27
N ASP A 208 -11.82 11.42 -16.28
CA ASP A 208 -11.74 12.87 -16.16
C ASP A 208 -11.76 13.37 -14.70
N VAL A 209 -11.37 12.51 -13.74
CA VAL A 209 -11.23 12.88 -12.34
C VAL A 209 -9.87 12.49 -11.79
N VAL A 210 -9.41 13.28 -10.80
CA VAL A 210 -8.42 12.85 -9.82
C VAL A 210 -9.18 12.50 -8.55
N PHE A 211 -9.04 11.26 -8.08
CA PHE A 211 -9.60 10.78 -6.82
C PHE A 211 -8.51 10.81 -5.75
N ILE A 212 -8.71 11.55 -4.67
CA ILE A 212 -7.73 11.74 -3.59
C ILE A 212 -8.34 11.21 -2.30
N THR A 213 -7.60 10.36 -1.59
CA THR A 213 -7.87 9.99 -0.20
C THR A 213 -6.85 10.64 0.72
N ALA A 214 -7.27 11.04 1.93
CA ALA A 214 -6.41 11.74 2.87
C ALA A 214 -6.74 11.41 4.32
N SER A 215 -5.71 11.26 5.16
CA SER A 215 -5.85 11.12 6.61
C SER A 215 -4.73 11.86 7.32
N TRP A 216 -4.94 12.12 8.62
CA TRP A 216 -3.90 12.64 9.48
C TRP A 216 -2.80 11.58 9.71
N GLY A 217 -1.55 12.04 9.83
CA GLY A 217 -0.42 11.17 10.15
C GLY A 217 0.24 10.51 8.94
N LEU A 218 1.03 9.48 9.20
CA LEU A 218 1.76 8.70 8.19
C LEU A 218 0.82 7.88 7.31
N GLY A 219 1.17 7.72 6.03
CA GLY A 219 0.33 7.12 4.98
C GLY A 219 0.02 5.64 5.15
N GLU A 220 0.79 4.94 5.95
CA GLU A 220 0.64 3.50 6.16
C GLU A 220 -0.77 3.12 6.64
N THR A 221 -1.40 3.92 7.52
CA THR A 221 -2.77 3.68 7.98
C THR A 221 -3.81 3.77 6.87
N VAL A 222 -3.57 4.58 5.82
CA VAL A 222 -4.45 4.67 4.65
C VAL A 222 -4.24 3.48 3.73
N VAL A 223 -2.99 3.13 3.45
CA VAL A 223 -2.61 2.01 2.58
C VAL A 223 -3.06 0.67 3.18
N GLN A 224 -2.86 0.46 4.47
CA GLN A 224 -3.33 -0.74 5.18
C GLN A 224 -4.86 -0.77 5.37
N GLY A 225 -5.55 0.37 5.19
CA GLY A 225 -6.99 0.46 5.44
C GLY A 225 -7.38 0.50 6.91
N ALA A 226 -6.45 0.86 7.78
CA ALA A 226 -6.68 0.97 9.21
C ALA A 226 -7.56 2.17 9.59
N VAL A 227 -7.74 3.12 8.67
CA VAL A 227 -8.56 4.32 8.88
C VAL A 227 -9.57 4.52 7.75
N ASN A 228 -10.67 5.23 8.06
CA ASN A 228 -11.63 5.72 7.07
C ASN A 228 -11.23 7.14 6.69
N PRO A 229 -10.55 7.35 5.54
CA PRO A 229 -9.99 8.65 5.15
C PRO A 229 -11.05 9.61 4.63
N ASP A 230 -10.69 10.88 4.53
CA ASP A 230 -11.39 11.85 3.69
C ASP A 230 -11.26 11.46 2.21
N GLU A 231 -12.27 11.76 1.40
CA GLU A 231 -12.27 11.48 -0.03
C GLU A 231 -12.63 12.74 -0.81
N PHE A 232 -11.91 13.00 -1.89
CA PHE A 232 -12.11 14.15 -2.76
C PHE A 232 -12.09 13.72 -4.22
N TYR A 233 -12.97 14.34 -5.02
CA TYR A 233 -13.01 14.16 -6.46
C TYR A 233 -12.78 15.51 -7.13
N LEU A 234 -11.77 15.60 -7.97
CA LEU A 234 -11.43 16.80 -8.74
C LEU A 234 -11.55 16.56 -10.23
N HIS A 235 -12.21 17.48 -10.94
CA HIS A 235 -12.41 17.41 -12.38
C HIS A 235 -11.15 17.85 -13.13
N LYS A 236 -10.51 16.95 -13.84
CA LYS A 236 -9.24 17.19 -14.55
C LYS A 236 -9.29 18.39 -15.52
N PRO A 237 -10.33 18.54 -16.39
CA PRO A 237 -10.42 19.70 -17.26
C PRO A 237 -10.47 21.03 -16.50
N ALA A 238 -11.12 21.08 -15.35
CA ALA A 238 -11.16 22.29 -14.51
C ALA A 238 -9.81 22.57 -13.85
N VAL A 239 -9.08 21.54 -13.42
CA VAL A 239 -7.70 21.67 -12.89
C VAL A 239 -6.78 22.27 -13.97
N ARG A 240 -6.81 21.71 -15.20
CA ARG A 240 -6.02 22.23 -16.33
C ARG A 240 -6.34 23.69 -16.66
N ALA A 241 -7.61 24.09 -16.52
CA ALA A 241 -8.06 25.45 -16.75
C ALA A 241 -7.81 26.40 -15.56
N GLY A 242 -7.20 25.94 -14.46
CA GLY A 242 -6.98 26.73 -13.24
C GLY A 242 -8.28 27.17 -12.54
N ARG A 243 -9.39 26.46 -12.79
CA ARG A 243 -10.71 26.76 -12.21
C ARG A 243 -10.99 25.92 -10.98
N ARG A 244 -12.05 26.26 -10.24
CA ARG A 244 -12.57 25.40 -9.17
C ARG A 244 -12.86 23.99 -9.71
N ALA A 245 -12.18 22.99 -9.18
CA ALA A 245 -12.20 21.63 -9.72
C ALA A 245 -12.85 20.61 -8.79
N VAL A 246 -13.07 20.94 -7.53
CA VAL A 246 -13.62 19.98 -6.54
C VAL A 246 -15.09 19.71 -6.84
N LEU A 247 -15.38 18.46 -7.26
CA LEU A 247 -16.74 17.98 -7.55
C LEU A 247 -17.43 17.45 -6.29
N ARG A 248 -16.67 16.78 -5.43
CA ARG A 248 -17.22 16.08 -4.25
C ARG A 248 -16.19 16.00 -3.14
N ARG A 249 -16.67 16.06 -1.89
CA ARG A 249 -15.92 15.82 -0.67
C ARG A 249 -16.72 14.91 0.24
N ASN A 250 -16.06 13.92 0.85
CA ASN A 250 -16.66 13.09 1.88
C ASN A 250 -15.72 13.12 3.10
N LEU A 251 -16.26 13.52 4.23
CA LEU A 251 -15.51 13.51 5.49
C LEU A 251 -15.37 12.07 5.98
N GLY A 252 -14.15 11.64 6.25
CA GLY A 252 -13.83 10.34 6.85
C GLY A 252 -13.89 10.38 8.37
N ALA A 253 -14.00 9.23 8.99
CA ALA A 253 -13.98 9.14 10.46
C ALA A 253 -12.60 9.47 11.05
N LYS A 254 -11.52 9.13 10.35
CA LYS A 254 -10.12 9.39 10.73
C LYS A 254 -9.84 9.16 12.22
N ALA A 255 -10.34 8.01 12.75
CA ALA A 255 -10.35 7.77 14.19
C ALA A 255 -8.94 7.69 14.79
N THR A 256 -7.99 7.17 14.02
CA THR A 256 -6.60 6.99 14.44
C THR A 256 -5.65 7.56 13.41
N LYS A 257 -4.42 7.85 13.84
CA LYS A 257 -3.30 8.24 12.98
C LYS A 257 -2.01 7.59 13.46
N MET A 258 -1.08 7.35 12.54
CA MET A 258 0.26 6.89 12.88
C MET A 258 1.21 8.08 12.98
N VAL A 259 2.00 8.12 14.05
CA VAL A 259 2.99 9.16 14.32
C VAL A 259 4.31 8.53 14.71
N TYR A 260 5.38 9.32 14.76
CA TYR A 260 6.65 8.85 15.30
C TYR A 260 6.49 8.48 16.77
N ALA A 261 7.13 7.40 17.17
CA ALA A 261 7.24 7.04 18.59
C ALA A 261 8.27 7.92 19.30
N GLU A 262 8.22 7.93 20.63
CA GLU A 262 9.19 8.64 21.45
C GLU A 262 10.60 8.07 21.24
N PRO A 263 11.64 8.90 21.33
CA PRO A 263 13.02 8.45 21.26
C PRO A 263 13.31 7.33 22.28
N GLY A 264 13.88 6.21 21.79
CA GLY A 264 14.20 5.06 22.64
C GLY A 264 13.07 4.03 22.80
N ALA A 265 11.89 4.25 22.22
CA ALA A 265 10.85 3.24 22.16
C ALA A 265 11.27 2.03 21.31
N ALA A 266 10.75 0.84 21.64
CA ALA A 266 11.01 -0.40 20.88
C ALA A 266 10.51 -0.29 19.44
N GLU A 267 9.35 0.31 19.22
CA GLU A 267 8.78 0.62 17.91
C GLU A 267 9.12 2.05 17.50
N ARG A 268 9.36 2.27 16.22
CA ARG A 268 9.74 3.58 15.66
C ARG A 268 8.56 4.48 15.36
N VAL A 269 7.39 3.89 15.21
CA VAL A 269 6.10 4.55 14.96
C VAL A 269 5.05 3.98 15.89
N ARG A 270 4.01 4.77 16.18
CA ARG A 270 2.88 4.33 17.02
C ARG A 270 1.55 4.87 16.48
N THR A 271 0.49 4.12 16.68
CA THR A 271 -0.86 4.56 16.38
C THR A 271 -1.47 5.27 17.59
N VAL A 272 -2.06 6.44 17.35
CA VAL A 272 -2.72 7.26 18.36
C VAL A 272 -4.12 7.66 17.90
N GLU A 273 -5.01 7.97 18.83
CA GLU A 273 -6.33 8.52 18.52
C GLU A 273 -6.20 9.95 17.97
N VAL A 274 -7.06 10.29 17.01
CA VAL A 274 -7.19 11.66 16.49
C VAL A 274 -8.19 12.41 17.35
N ALA A 275 -7.84 13.62 17.76
CA ALA A 275 -8.72 14.50 18.55
C ALA A 275 -10.06 14.72 17.83
N ALA A 276 -11.17 14.80 18.57
CA ALA A 276 -12.52 14.95 18.02
C ALA A 276 -12.64 16.17 17.08
N ALA A 277 -11.98 17.30 17.40
CA ALA A 277 -11.97 18.50 16.59
C ALA A 277 -11.30 18.26 15.22
N ASP A 278 -10.19 17.47 15.16
CA ASP A 278 -9.50 17.15 13.92
C ASP A 278 -10.25 16.11 13.10
N ARG A 279 -10.97 15.20 13.75
CA ARG A 279 -11.85 14.22 13.07
C ARG A 279 -13.03 14.92 12.36
N ALA A 280 -13.51 16.02 12.91
CA ALA A 280 -14.65 16.77 12.40
C ALA A 280 -14.33 17.71 11.22
N ARG A 281 -13.07 17.83 10.81
CA ARG A 281 -12.62 18.66 9.70
C ARG A 281 -11.86 17.87 8.65
N PHE A 282 -11.82 18.37 7.42
CA PHE A 282 -10.96 17.83 6.36
C PHE A 282 -9.50 18.09 6.70
N CYS A 283 -8.63 17.11 6.37
CA CYS A 283 -7.18 17.26 6.57
C CYS A 283 -6.45 18.00 5.44
N LEU A 284 -7.14 18.31 4.34
CA LEU A 284 -6.66 19.11 3.21
C LEU A 284 -7.59 20.29 2.94
N ASP A 285 -7.01 21.42 2.57
CA ASP A 285 -7.73 22.58 2.04
C ASP A 285 -7.80 22.58 0.51
N ASP A 286 -8.40 23.62 -0.08
CA ASP A 286 -8.56 23.72 -1.53
C ASP A 286 -7.24 23.95 -2.27
N ALA A 287 -6.28 24.61 -1.64
CA ALA A 287 -4.96 24.85 -2.23
C ALA A 287 -4.17 23.53 -2.31
N ASP A 288 -4.18 22.75 -1.23
CA ASP A 288 -3.59 21.41 -1.18
C ASP A 288 -4.18 20.49 -2.26
N LEU A 289 -5.51 20.48 -2.37
CA LEU A 289 -6.21 19.64 -3.35
C LEU A 289 -5.85 20.01 -4.79
N MET A 290 -5.75 21.31 -5.08
CA MET A 290 -5.35 21.77 -6.41
C MET A 290 -3.89 21.48 -6.73
N GLU A 291 -3.00 21.54 -5.72
CA GLU A 291 -1.59 21.20 -5.89
C GLU A 291 -1.43 19.69 -6.17
N LEU A 292 -2.03 18.83 -5.34
CA LEU A 292 -2.05 17.39 -5.55
C LEU A 292 -2.60 17.02 -6.94
N ALA A 293 -3.71 17.64 -7.35
CA ALA A 293 -4.29 17.37 -8.65
C ALA A 293 -3.39 17.79 -9.82
N ARG A 294 -2.68 18.93 -9.72
CA ARG A 294 -1.70 19.34 -10.75
C ARG A 294 -0.52 18.35 -10.84
N GLN A 295 0.03 17.94 -9.68
CA GLN A 295 1.09 16.94 -9.65
C GLN A 295 0.62 15.60 -10.24
N ALA A 296 -0.60 15.15 -9.90
CA ALA A 296 -1.19 13.93 -10.45
C ALA A 296 -1.33 13.99 -11.99
N LEU A 297 -1.76 15.14 -12.53
CA LEU A 297 -1.87 15.33 -13.99
C LEU A 297 -0.50 15.32 -14.67
N ALA A 298 0.50 15.96 -14.09
CA ALA A 298 1.87 15.93 -14.61
C ALA A 298 2.45 14.52 -14.65
N ILE A 299 2.20 13.73 -13.60
CA ILE A 299 2.63 12.34 -13.51
C ILE A 299 1.88 11.49 -14.54
N GLU A 300 0.54 11.59 -14.63
CA GLU A 300 -0.25 10.85 -15.62
C GLU A 300 0.19 11.16 -17.06
N GLU A 301 0.45 12.42 -17.38
CA GLU A 301 0.90 12.86 -18.69
C GLU A 301 2.26 12.28 -19.04
N HIS A 302 3.20 12.28 -18.09
CA HIS A 302 4.53 11.70 -18.26
C HIS A 302 4.49 10.20 -18.54
N TYR A 303 3.71 9.44 -17.79
CA TYR A 303 3.59 7.98 -17.96
C TYR A 303 2.59 7.57 -19.05
N GLY A 304 1.76 8.48 -19.54
CA GLY A 304 0.77 8.24 -20.61
C GLY A 304 -0.35 7.28 -20.23
N ARG A 305 -0.57 7.05 -18.94
CA ARG A 305 -1.57 6.10 -18.41
C ARG A 305 -2.07 6.50 -17.03
N PRO A 306 -3.24 5.97 -16.59
CA PRO A 306 -3.71 6.19 -15.23
C PRO A 306 -2.73 5.70 -14.17
N MET A 307 -2.62 6.47 -13.08
CA MET A 307 -1.63 6.28 -12.03
C MET A 307 -2.27 6.16 -10.65
N ASP A 308 -1.63 5.34 -9.81
CA ASP A 308 -1.79 5.21 -8.36
C ASP A 308 -0.59 5.89 -7.70
N ILE A 309 -0.83 6.89 -6.84
CA ILE A 309 0.20 7.80 -6.36
C ILE A 309 0.07 7.96 -4.84
N GLU A 310 1.13 7.65 -4.11
CA GLU A 310 1.26 7.92 -2.68
C GLU A 310 1.84 9.32 -2.46
N TRP A 311 1.28 10.06 -1.50
CA TRP A 311 1.72 11.41 -1.17
C TRP A 311 1.74 11.66 0.33
N GLY A 312 2.53 12.66 0.77
CA GLY A 312 2.59 13.14 2.14
C GLY A 312 2.73 14.66 2.19
N LYS A 313 1.99 15.30 3.11
CA LYS A 313 2.12 16.71 3.45
C LYS A 313 2.95 16.84 4.72
N ASP A 314 4.04 17.57 4.64
CA ASP A 314 4.89 17.88 5.76
C ASP A 314 4.19 18.87 6.70
N GLY A 315 3.95 18.48 7.95
CA GLY A 315 3.24 19.33 8.90
C GLY A 315 4.07 20.48 9.46
N ALA A 316 5.40 20.47 9.27
CA ALA A 316 6.28 21.54 9.70
C ALA A 316 6.44 22.64 8.63
N THR A 317 6.49 22.25 7.35
CA THR A 317 6.69 23.18 6.22
C THR A 317 5.41 23.47 5.45
N GLY A 318 4.41 22.60 5.54
CA GLY A 318 3.20 22.63 4.72
C GLY A 318 3.39 22.12 3.29
N GLU A 319 4.60 21.69 2.91
CA GLU A 319 4.91 21.23 1.57
C GLU A 319 4.34 19.83 1.31
N ILE A 320 3.91 19.60 0.07
CA ILE A 320 3.41 18.30 -0.40
C ILE A 320 4.51 17.58 -1.19
N PHE A 321 4.67 16.29 -0.90
CA PHE A 321 5.64 15.42 -1.55
C PHE A 321 4.95 14.19 -2.14
N ILE A 322 5.38 13.78 -3.32
CA ILE A 322 5.04 12.50 -3.91
C ILE A 322 6.03 11.45 -3.36
N LEU A 323 5.51 10.38 -2.80
CA LEU A 323 6.31 9.33 -2.14
C LEU A 323 6.54 8.14 -3.06
N GLN A 324 5.57 7.85 -3.95
CA GLN A 324 5.61 6.78 -4.93
C GLN A 324 4.57 7.02 -6.02
N ALA A 325 4.84 6.57 -7.24
CA ALA A 325 3.83 6.48 -8.30
C ALA A 325 3.99 5.16 -9.06
N ARG A 326 2.86 4.53 -9.39
CA ARG A 326 2.82 3.31 -10.21
C ARG A 326 1.60 3.33 -11.14
N PRO A 327 1.64 2.58 -12.26
CA PRO A 327 0.48 2.44 -13.11
C PRO A 327 -0.71 1.83 -12.35
N GLU A 328 -1.92 2.39 -12.57
CA GLU A 328 -3.15 1.76 -12.12
C GLU A 328 -3.48 0.58 -13.05
N THR A 329 -3.65 -0.62 -12.47
CA THR A 329 -3.75 -1.85 -13.26
C THR A 329 -5.13 -2.51 -13.23
N VAL A 330 -6.00 -2.14 -12.28
CA VAL A 330 -7.28 -2.82 -12.06
C VAL A 330 -8.36 -2.31 -13.01
N GLN A 331 -8.65 -1.01 -12.98
CA GLN A 331 -9.72 -0.41 -13.80
C GLN A 331 -9.28 -0.09 -15.21
N SER A 332 -7.99 0.10 -15.44
CA SER A 332 -7.48 0.31 -16.80
C SER A 332 -7.69 -0.91 -17.73
N ARG A 333 -7.90 -2.11 -17.16
CA ARG A 333 -8.19 -3.37 -17.87
C ARG A 333 -9.67 -3.67 -17.97
N SER A 334 -10.54 -3.05 -17.18
CA SER A 334 -11.98 -3.34 -17.19
C SER A 334 -12.65 -2.80 -18.47
N GLY A 335 -13.52 -3.64 -19.06
CA GLY A 335 -14.30 -3.26 -20.24
C GLY A 335 -15.26 -2.10 -19.96
N ARG A 336 -15.71 -1.40 -21.03
CA ARG A 336 -16.58 -0.22 -20.97
C ARG A 336 -18.04 -0.49 -20.54
N THR A 337 -18.35 -1.65 -19.94
CA THR A 337 -19.74 -2.03 -19.60
C THR A 337 -20.00 -1.75 -18.14
N VAL A 338 -20.89 -0.81 -17.85
CA VAL A 338 -21.39 -0.50 -16.49
C VAL A 338 -22.67 -1.29 -16.26
N GLN A 339 -22.66 -2.22 -15.30
CA GLN A 339 -23.87 -2.92 -14.84
C GLN A 339 -24.51 -2.10 -13.72
N ARG A 340 -25.79 -1.74 -13.92
CA ARG A 340 -26.57 -1.00 -12.91
C ARG A 340 -27.63 -1.90 -12.32
N TYR A 341 -27.57 -2.11 -11.01
CA TYR A 341 -28.61 -2.83 -10.29
C TYR A 341 -29.58 -1.85 -9.63
N THR A 342 -30.89 -2.14 -9.70
CA THR A 342 -31.93 -1.37 -9.03
C THR A 342 -32.64 -2.27 -8.04
N LEU A 343 -32.72 -1.86 -6.78
CA LEU A 343 -33.45 -2.60 -5.75
C LEU A 343 -34.95 -2.51 -6.00
N ALA A 344 -35.60 -3.66 -6.20
CA ALA A 344 -37.05 -3.73 -6.32
C ALA A 344 -37.77 -3.52 -4.99
N LYS A 345 -37.16 -3.94 -3.86
CA LYS A 345 -37.70 -3.73 -2.50
C LYS A 345 -36.58 -3.27 -1.56
N ARG A 346 -36.90 -2.32 -0.70
CA ARG A 346 -35.98 -1.88 0.37
C ARG A 346 -36.24 -2.73 1.63
N SER A 347 -35.18 -3.34 2.15
CA SER A 347 -35.18 -4.01 3.46
C SER A 347 -34.54 -3.11 4.52
N THR A 348 -34.60 -3.57 5.78
CA THR A 348 -33.90 -2.89 6.89
C THR A 348 -32.39 -2.88 6.62
N VAL A 349 -31.77 -1.70 6.69
CA VAL A 349 -30.32 -1.55 6.56
C VAL A 349 -29.71 -1.88 7.91
N LEU A 350 -28.87 -2.92 7.96
CA LEU A 350 -28.18 -3.34 9.19
C LEU A 350 -26.89 -2.51 9.42
N VAL A 351 -26.07 -2.36 8.38
CA VAL A 351 -24.84 -1.57 8.42
C VAL A 351 -24.71 -0.74 7.13
N ARG A 352 -23.93 0.33 7.19
CA ARG A 352 -23.62 1.19 6.04
C ARG A 352 -22.12 1.38 5.93
N GLY A 353 -21.59 1.38 4.70
CA GLY A 353 -20.19 1.63 4.42
C GLY A 353 -19.98 2.08 2.97
N ARG A 354 -18.74 2.05 2.50
CA ARG A 354 -18.38 2.31 1.10
C ARG A 354 -18.51 1.02 0.30
N SER A 355 -19.34 1.04 -0.73
CA SER A 355 -19.43 -0.07 -1.67
C SER A 355 -18.20 -0.11 -2.58
N ILE A 356 -17.74 -1.33 -2.83
CA ILE A 356 -16.63 -1.65 -3.73
C ILE A 356 -17.15 -2.63 -4.78
N GLY A 357 -16.86 -2.33 -6.04
CA GLY A 357 -17.36 -3.11 -7.16
C GLY A 357 -18.82 -2.84 -7.49
N GLN A 358 -19.32 -3.54 -8.52
CA GLN A 358 -20.66 -3.33 -9.10
C GLN A 358 -21.59 -4.55 -8.92
N ARG A 359 -21.18 -5.54 -8.12
CA ARG A 359 -21.95 -6.78 -7.91
C ARG A 359 -22.71 -6.75 -6.60
N ILE A 360 -23.67 -7.64 -6.48
CA ILE A 360 -24.39 -7.94 -5.25
C ILE A 360 -23.96 -9.33 -4.78
N GLY A 361 -23.62 -9.47 -3.49
CA GLY A 361 -23.32 -10.74 -2.86
C GLY A 361 -24.31 -11.06 -1.76
N ALA A 362 -24.64 -12.34 -1.59
CA ALA A 362 -25.49 -12.84 -0.53
C ALA A 362 -24.97 -14.18 -0.02
N GLY A 363 -25.06 -14.41 1.27
CA GLY A 363 -24.61 -15.64 1.91
C GLY A 363 -24.68 -15.59 3.43
N PRO A 364 -24.38 -16.71 4.11
CA PRO A 364 -24.25 -16.75 5.55
C PRO A 364 -23.15 -15.81 6.05
N VAL A 365 -23.41 -15.12 7.15
CA VAL A 365 -22.40 -14.24 7.78
C VAL A 365 -21.39 -15.08 8.55
N ARG A 366 -20.10 -14.80 8.32
CA ARG A 366 -18.96 -15.28 9.11
C ARG A 366 -18.18 -14.11 9.67
N VAL A 367 -18.23 -13.94 10.96
CA VAL A 367 -17.42 -12.92 11.66
C VAL A 367 -16.08 -13.53 12.03
N ILE A 368 -15.02 -12.99 11.47
CA ILE A 368 -13.65 -13.44 11.68
C ILE A 368 -12.88 -12.32 12.39
N ALA A 369 -12.44 -12.61 13.60
CA ALA A 369 -11.69 -11.65 14.42
C ALA A 369 -10.18 -11.72 14.16
N GLU A 370 -9.66 -12.93 13.86
CA GLU A 370 -8.24 -13.21 13.73
C GLU A 370 -7.95 -14.14 12.54
N PRO A 371 -6.78 -14.04 11.92
CA PRO A 371 -6.37 -14.91 10.81
C PRO A 371 -6.49 -16.41 11.13
N SER A 372 -6.23 -16.81 12.36
CA SER A 372 -6.35 -18.20 12.84
C SER A 372 -7.77 -18.79 12.65
N GLN A 373 -8.80 -17.95 12.52
CA GLN A 373 -10.19 -18.36 12.34
C GLN A 373 -10.63 -18.47 10.88
N MET A 374 -9.74 -18.16 9.93
CA MET A 374 -10.06 -18.11 8.49
C MET A 374 -10.62 -19.43 7.93
N ALA A 375 -10.21 -20.58 8.49
CA ALA A 375 -10.72 -21.90 8.11
C ALA A 375 -12.24 -22.06 8.30
N ARG A 376 -12.87 -21.20 9.11
CA ARG A 376 -14.34 -21.21 9.34
C ARG A 376 -15.13 -20.66 8.14
N VAL A 377 -14.51 -19.89 7.25
CA VAL A 377 -15.18 -19.31 6.08
C VAL A 377 -15.32 -20.36 5.00
N GLN A 378 -16.55 -20.64 4.63
CA GLN A 378 -16.89 -21.59 3.57
C GLN A 378 -17.15 -20.85 2.25
N PRO A 379 -17.01 -21.51 1.09
CA PRO A 379 -17.40 -20.93 -0.20
C PRO A 379 -18.86 -20.44 -0.18
N GLY A 380 -19.05 -19.17 -0.55
CA GLY A 380 -20.36 -18.54 -0.54
C GLY A 380 -20.73 -17.79 0.73
N ASP A 381 -19.90 -17.81 1.78
CA ASP A 381 -20.13 -17.02 2.99
C ASP A 381 -19.86 -15.51 2.74
N VAL A 382 -20.50 -14.67 3.54
CA VAL A 382 -20.17 -13.25 3.65
C VAL A 382 -19.13 -13.07 4.75
N LEU A 383 -17.89 -12.74 4.36
CA LEU A 383 -16.79 -12.46 5.27
C LEU A 383 -17.00 -11.12 5.96
N VAL A 384 -17.05 -11.12 7.29
CA VAL A 384 -17.14 -9.91 8.11
C VAL A 384 -15.91 -9.82 9.02
N ALA A 385 -15.15 -8.74 8.91
CA ALA A 385 -13.93 -8.54 9.68
C ALA A 385 -13.79 -7.08 10.14
N ASP A 386 -12.89 -6.82 11.09
CA ASP A 386 -12.56 -5.45 11.47
C ASP A 386 -11.82 -4.74 10.34
N MET A 387 -10.77 -5.36 9.82
CA MET A 387 -10.03 -5.01 8.61
C MET A 387 -9.42 -6.27 7.99
N THR A 388 -8.88 -6.19 6.79
CA THR A 388 -8.11 -7.27 6.17
C THR A 388 -6.72 -6.76 5.78
N ASP A 389 -5.77 -7.66 5.75
CA ASP A 389 -4.40 -7.47 5.27
C ASP A 389 -4.08 -8.54 4.19
N PRO A 390 -2.90 -8.53 3.57
CA PRO A 390 -2.57 -9.48 2.51
C PRO A 390 -2.70 -10.96 2.87
N ASP A 391 -2.59 -11.31 4.15
CA ASP A 391 -2.71 -12.71 4.60
C ASP A 391 -4.16 -13.23 4.52
N TRP A 392 -5.15 -12.33 4.32
CA TRP A 392 -6.56 -12.68 4.16
C TRP A 392 -6.95 -13.05 2.73
N GLU A 393 -6.10 -12.88 1.75
CA GLU A 393 -6.43 -13.13 0.33
C GLU A 393 -6.99 -14.55 0.08
N PRO A 394 -6.44 -15.64 0.65
CA PRO A 394 -6.96 -16.98 0.43
C PRO A 394 -8.42 -17.15 0.88
N VAL A 395 -8.82 -16.53 1.98
CA VAL A 395 -10.19 -16.61 2.48
C VAL A 395 -11.12 -15.66 1.73
N MET A 396 -10.63 -14.50 1.30
CA MET A 396 -11.40 -13.55 0.51
C MET A 396 -11.85 -14.17 -0.83
N LYS A 397 -11.03 -15.01 -1.46
CA LYS A 397 -11.36 -15.73 -2.70
C LYS A 397 -12.56 -16.66 -2.57
N ARG A 398 -12.89 -17.14 -1.37
CA ARG A 398 -14.03 -18.04 -1.10
C ARG A 398 -15.31 -17.26 -0.82
N ALA A 399 -15.21 -16.00 -0.43
CA ALA A 399 -16.34 -15.21 0.05
C ALA A 399 -17.27 -14.81 -1.10
N ALA A 400 -18.58 -14.82 -0.85
CA ALA A 400 -19.58 -14.24 -1.74
C ALA A 400 -19.62 -12.70 -1.66
N ALA A 401 -19.23 -12.15 -0.51
CA ALA A 401 -19.08 -10.71 -0.28
C ALA A 401 -18.15 -10.46 0.93
N ILE A 402 -17.61 -9.24 1.04
CA ILE A 402 -16.74 -8.84 2.12
C ILE A 402 -17.31 -7.59 2.79
N VAL A 403 -17.30 -7.56 4.14
CA VAL A 403 -17.73 -6.41 4.93
C VAL A 403 -16.66 -6.10 5.98
N THR A 404 -16.20 -4.84 6.04
CA THR A 404 -15.20 -4.44 7.05
C THR A 404 -15.66 -3.24 7.87
N ASN A 405 -15.26 -3.20 9.15
CA ASN A 405 -15.48 -2.03 10.00
C ASN A 405 -14.65 -0.82 9.51
N ARG A 406 -13.39 -1.07 9.18
CA ARG A 406 -12.42 -0.06 8.78
C ARG A 406 -12.08 -0.15 7.30
N GLY A 407 -11.50 0.90 6.77
CA GLY A 407 -11.00 1.00 5.42
C GLY A 407 -11.82 1.93 4.53
N GLY A 408 -11.14 2.41 3.50
CA GLY A 408 -11.70 3.20 2.41
C GLY A 408 -11.61 2.46 1.08
N ARG A 409 -11.86 3.16 -0.02
CA ARG A 409 -11.80 2.59 -1.38
C ARG A 409 -10.42 2.13 -1.81
N THR A 410 -9.39 2.49 -1.07
CA THR A 410 -7.98 2.20 -1.34
C THR A 410 -7.37 1.19 -0.38
N CYS A 411 -8.16 0.66 0.59
CA CYS A 411 -7.67 -0.35 1.51
C CYS A 411 -7.48 -1.72 0.84
N HIS A 412 -6.75 -2.61 1.49
CA HIS A 412 -6.50 -3.97 1.02
C HIS A 412 -7.80 -4.70 0.63
N ALA A 413 -8.83 -4.70 1.50
CA ALA A 413 -10.12 -5.31 1.21
C ALA A 413 -10.73 -4.79 -0.11
N ALA A 414 -10.61 -3.49 -0.38
CA ALA A 414 -11.16 -2.86 -1.59
C ALA A 414 -10.37 -3.23 -2.85
N ILE A 415 -9.04 -3.28 -2.76
CA ILE A 415 -8.16 -3.63 -3.88
C ILE A 415 -8.42 -5.09 -4.29
N ILE A 416 -8.29 -6.01 -3.34
CA ILE A 416 -8.48 -7.45 -3.60
C ILE A 416 -9.92 -7.76 -4.05
N ALA A 417 -10.93 -7.11 -3.43
CA ALA A 417 -12.32 -7.29 -3.87
C ALA A 417 -12.53 -6.91 -5.34
N ARG A 418 -11.89 -5.83 -5.83
CA ARG A 418 -11.93 -5.45 -7.26
C ARG A 418 -11.19 -6.46 -8.15
N GLU A 419 -10.00 -6.89 -7.75
CA GLU A 419 -9.20 -7.87 -8.49
C GLU A 419 -9.93 -9.20 -8.64
N LEU A 420 -10.57 -9.67 -7.58
CA LEU A 420 -11.34 -10.92 -7.55
C LEU A 420 -12.76 -10.76 -8.12
N GLY A 421 -13.23 -9.54 -8.37
CA GLY A 421 -14.60 -9.25 -8.80
C GLY A 421 -15.64 -9.59 -7.73
N ILE A 422 -15.29 -9.58 -6.46
CA ILE A 422 -16.15 -9.85 -5.30
C ILE A 422 -16.70 -8.51 -4.78
N PRO A 423 -18.02 -8.40 -4.51
CA PRO A 423 -18.57 -7.18 -3.90
C PRO A 423 -18.08 -7.01 -2.47
N ALA A 424 -17.71 -5.76 -2.09
CA ALA A 424 -17.38 -5.47 -0.72
C ALA A 424 -18.05 -4.18 -0.20
N VAL A 425 -18.26 -4.09 1.12
CA VAL A 425 -18.63 -2.88 1.84
C VAL A 425 -17.58 -2.62 2.90
N VAL A 426 -16.84 -1.53 2.76
CA VAL A 426 -15.76 -1.19 3.68
C VAL A 426 -16.11 0.05 4.51
N GLY A 427 -15.48 0.18 5.68
CA GLY A 427 -15.68 1.35 6.53
C GLY A 427 -17.06 1.42 7.21
N CYS A 428 -17.63 0.28 7.58
CA CYS A 428 -18.94 0.20 8.22
C CYS A 428 -18.95 0.66 9.68
N GLY A 429 -17.81 0.77 10.33
CA GLY A 429 -17.67 1.18 11.73
C GLY A 429 -17.87 0.06 12.73
N ASP A 430 -18.99 -0.64 12.69
CA ASP A 430 -19.40 -1.60 13.72
C ASP A 430 -20.01 -2.91 13.17
N ALA A 431 -19.73 -3.25 11.93
CA ALA A 431 -20.29 -4.43 11.25
C ALA A 431 -20.04 -5.73 12.03
N THR A 432 -18.86 -5.93 12.59
CA THR A 432 -18.51 -7.12 13.38
C THR A 432 -19.33 -7.25 14.66
N ARG A 433 -19.90 -6.15 15.18
CA ARG A 433 -20.75 -6.14 16.37
C ARG A 433 -22.24 -6.28 16.02
N VAL A 434 -22.67 -5.70 14.91
CA VAL A 434 -24.07 -5.63 14.48
C VAL A 434 -24.48 -6.87 13.71
N LEU A 435 -23.62 -7.34 12.80
CA LEU A 435 -23.88 -8.55 12.02
C LEU A 435 -23.56 -9.79 12.84
N ARG A 436 -24.53 -10.68 12.94
CA ARG A 436 -24.38 -11.92 13.72
C ARG A 436 -24.25 -13.12 12.78
N GLU A 437 -23.47 -14.11 13.19
CA GLU A 437 -23.38 -15.38 12.49
C GLU A 437 -24.76 -16.05 12.43
N GLY A 438 -25.10 -16.59 11.28
CA GLY A 438 -26.38 -17.26 11.08
C GLY A 438 -26.71 -17.51 9.62
N PRO A 439 -27.78 -18.27 9.35
CA PRO A 439 -28.00 -18.86 8.03
C PRO A 439 -28.43 -17.90 6.92
N VAL A 440 -28.75 -16.63 7.17
CA VAL A 440 -29.07 -15.68 6.08
C VAL A 440 -28.83 -14.23 6.50
N SER A 441 -27.90 -13.56 5.87
CA SER A 441 -27.90 -12.10 5.78
C SER A 441 -27.81 -11.71 4.30
N TYR A 442 -28.80 -10.96 3.82
CA TYR A 442 -28.77 -10.39 2.49
C TYR A 442 -27.95 -9.10 2.53
N THR A 443 -26.73 -9.12 2.05
CA THR A 443 -25.95 -7.90 1.81
C THR A 443 -26.34 -7.35 0.45
N HIS A 444 -27.28 -6.42 0.44
CA HIS A 444 -27.57 -5.62 -0.74
C HIS A 444 -26.58 -4.45 -0.77
N LEU A 445 -25.61 -4.53 -1.65
CA LEU A 445 -24.70 -3.45 -1.95
C LEU A 445 -25.39 -2.51 -2.95
N THR A 446 -26.01 -1.45 -2.47
CA THR A 446 -26.50 -0.39 -3.34
C THR A 446 -25.57 0.79 -3.31
N LEU A 447 -25.05 1.17 -4.48
CA LEU A 447 -24.48 2.49 -4.70
C LEU A 447 -25.60 3.52 -4.48
N PRO A 448 -25.39 4.58 -3.69
CA PRO A 448 -26.34 5.68 -3.65
C PRO A 448 -26.30 6.37 -5.03
N THR A 449 -27.27 6.07 -5.87
CA THR A 449 -27.57 6.89 -7.03
C THR A 449 -28.24 8.15 -6.52
N LYS A 450 -27.52 9.26 -6.45
CA LYS A 450 -28.13 10.58 -6.59
C LYS A 450 -27.80 11.06 -7.99
N ALA A 451 -28.87 11.31 -8.72
CA ALA A 451 -28.87 12.10 -9.94
C ALA A 451 -28.30 13.49 -9.67
#